data_377c8ae7267919eab094e3067ca31bf2
#
_entry.id   377c8ae7267919eab094e3067ca31bf2
#
_cell.length_a   1.000
_cell.length_b   1.000
_cell.length_c   1.000
_cell.angle_alpha   90.00
_cell.angle_beta   90.00
_cell.angle_gamma   90.00
#
_symmetry.space_group_name_H-M   'P 1'
#
loop_
_entity.id
_entity.type
_entity.pdbx_description
1 polymer ?
#
loop_
_entity_poly.entity_id
_entity_poly.type
_entity_poly.pdbx_seq_one_letter_code
_entity_poly.pdbx_strand_id
1 'polypeptide(L)'
;MAKIKPKDKPHYVNNKEFSWAVVDYCKTIAVAKAAEERLPVVTDYIARCFLRISEGLSHKSNFVRYTYREEMVMDAVENCLKAIENYNIEAATRTGKPNAYFTQISWYAFLRRIAKEKKQQDIKMKFIAQSTIEDFTDVESGGVGESVGQHFVDTLKSRIDTIKVKDTEMKEIVKAERKKQKSRAVANSGDSDLSEILG
;
A
#
# COMPACT_ATOMS: atom_id res chain seq x y z
N MET A 1 22.23 21.64 -27.46
CA MET A 1 20.86 21.20 -27.11
C MET A 1 20.45 21.84 -25.80
N ALA A 2 19.42 22.70 -25.81
CA ALA A 2 18.94 23.37 -24.60
C ALA A 2 18.29 22.34 -23.66
N LYS A 3 18.72 22.30 -22.39
CA LYS A 3 18.09 21.45 -21.36
C LYS A 3 16.69 21.97 -21.07
N ILE A 4 15.65 21.20 -21.40
CA ILE A 4 14.25 21.51 -21.08
C ILE A 4 14.12 21.63 -19.56
N LYS A 5 13.67 22.78 -19.09
CA LYS A 5 13.46 23.02 -17.65
C LYS A 5 12.40 22.06 -17.13
N PRO A 6 12.45 21.61 -15.85
CA PRO A 6 11.48 20.65 -15.27
C PRO A 6 10.01 21.09 -15.40
N LYS A 7 9.74 22.41 -15.50
CA LYS A 7 8.40 22.98 -15.68
C LYS A 7 7.82 22.82 -17.09
N ASP A 8 8.67 22.55 -18.10
CA ASP A 8 8.26 22.50 -19.51
C ASP A 8 7.99 21.06 -19.99
N LYS A 9 8.12 20.06 -19.11
CA LYS A 9 7.75 18.68 -19.43
C LYS A 9 6.23 18.53 -19.38
N PRO A 10 5.60 18.04 -20.47
CA PRO A 10 4.16 17.81 -20.45
C PRO A 10 3.78 16.87 -19.31
N HIS A 11 2.79 17.24 -18.56
CA HIS A 11 2.27 16.42 -17.47
C HIS A 11 1.69 15.14 -18.09
N TYR A 12 2.02 13.97 -17.55
CA TYR A 12 1.58 12.66 -18.07
C TYR A 12 0.05 12.48 -18.05
N VAL A 13 -0.68 13.27 -17.26
CA VAL A 13 -2.15 13.36 -17.23
C VAL A 13 -2.57 14.83 -17.25
N ASN A 14 -3.52 15.17 -18.13
CA ASN A 14 -4.13 16.51 -18.11
C ASN A 14 -5.11 16.61 -16.92
N ASN A 15 -4.70 17.36 -15.89
CA ASN A 15 -5.46 17.47 -14.65
C ASN A 15 -6.87 18.06 -14.84
N LYS A 16 -7.08 18.96 -15.80
CA LYS A 16 -8.38 19.59 -16.06
C LYS A 16 -9.34 18.59 -16.70
N GLU A 17 -8.91 17.95 -17.77
CA GLU A 17 -9.72 16.96 -18.49
C GLU A 17 -10.02 15.74 -17.61
N PHE A 18 -9.04 15.27 -16.85
CA PHE A 18 -9.22 14.19 -15.90
C PHE A 18 -10.23 14.56 -14.80
N SER A 19 -10.15 15.80 -14.28
CA SER A 19 -11.11 16.28 -13.28
C SER A 19 -12.54 16.30 -13.83
N TRP A 20 -12.73 16.78 -15.06
CA TRP A 20 -14.04 16.81 -15.69
C TRP A 20 -14.57 15.39 -15.93
N ALA A 21 -13.74 14.49 -16.45
CA ALA A 21 -14.14 13.10 -16.69
C ALA A 21 -14.56 12.38 -15.41
N VAL A 22 -13.81 12.58 -14.29
CA VAL A 22 -14.15 12.00 -12.99
C VAL A 22 -15.47 12.56 -12.45
N VAL A 23 -15.66 13.88 -12.51
CA VAL A 23 -16.90 14.53 -12.04
C VAL A 23 -18.11 14.06 -12.87
N ASP A 24 -17.98 13.98 -14.18
CA ASP A 24 -19.02 13.51 -15.07
C ASP A 24 -19.40 12.05 -14.77
N TYR A 25 -18.41 11.19 -14.65
CA TYR A 25 -18.61 9.79 -14.28
C TYR A 25 -19.27 9.64 -12.90
N CYS A 26 -18.88 10.43 -11.89
CA CYS A 26 -19.52 10.40 -10.58
C CYS A 26 -20.98 10.83 -10.61
N LYS A 27 -21.35 11.77 -11.49
CA LYS A 27 -22.76 12.14 -11.72
C LYS A 27 -23.55 10.97 -12.33
N THR A 28 -22.99 10.26 -13.32
CA THR A 28 -23.65 9.08 -13.89
C THR A 28 -23.83 7.97 -12.88
N ILE A 29 -22.85 7.75 -11.98
CA ILE A 29 -22.99 6.81 -10.85
C ILE A 29 -24.13 7.24 -9.93
N ALA A 30 -24.22 8.53 -9.58
CA ALA A 30 -25.27 9.03 -8.69
C ALA A 30 -26.68 8.81 -9.26
N VAL A 31 -26.85 9.03 -10.56
CA VAL A 31 -28.11 8.75 -11.28
C VAL A 31 -28.43 7.26 -11.27
N ALA A 32 -27.47 6.41 -11.61
CA ALA A 32 -27.66 4.96 -11.63
C ALA A 32 -28.01 4.40 -10.24
N LYS A 33 -27.35 4.91 -9.18
CA LYS A 33 -27.66 4.54 -7.78
C LYS A 33 -29.07 4.97 -7.37
N ALA A 34 -29.52 6.15 -7.81
CA ALA A 34 -30.88 6.65 -7.52
C ALA A 34 -31.97 5.86 -8.28
N ALA A 35 -31.64 5.33 -9.45
CA ALA A 35 -32.53 4.51 -10.26
C ALA A 35 -32.45 3.00 -9.91
N GLU A 36 -31.63 2.60 -8.94
CA GLU A 36 -31.32 1.20 -8.60
C GLU A 36 -30.85 0.36 -9.81
N GLU A 37 -30.25 1.02 -10.79
CA GLU A 37 -29.71 0.41 -11.99
C GLU A 37 -28.26 -0.07 -11.77
N ARG A 38 -27.77 -0.91 -12.72
CA ARG A 38 -26.38 -1.37 -12.73
C ARG A 38 -25.45 -0.17 -12.89
N LEU A 39 -24.40 -0.11 -12.05
CA LEU A 39 -23.39 0.93 -12.14
C LEU A 39 -22.72 0.95 -13.53
N PRO A 40 -22.54 2.13 -14.13
CA PRO A 40 -21.86 2.28 -15.41
C PRO A 40 -20.40 1.83 -15.32
N VAL A 41 -19.88 1.29 -16.41
CA VAL A 41 -18.45 0.90 -16.51
C VAL A 41 -17.61 2.16 -16.59
N VAL A 42 -16.46 2.14 -15.89
CA VAL A 42 -15.48 3.24 -15.94
C VAL A 42 -15.01 3.46 -17.38
N THR A 43 -14.96 4.71 -17.82
CA THR A 43 -14.52 5.05 -19.17
C THR A 43 -13.05 4.72 -19.36
N ASP A 44 -12.69 4.30 -20.58
CA ASP A 44 -11.31 3.96 -20.96
C ASP A 44 -10.33 5.12 -20.70
N TYR A 45 -10.75 6.36 -20.88
CA TYR A 45 -9.94 7.54 -20.57
C TYR A 45 -9.56 7.59 -19.08
N ILE A 46 -10.53 7.42 -18.17
CA ILE A 46 -10.30 7.42 -16.72
C ILE A 46 -9.37 6.26 -16.33
N ALA A 47 -9.62 5.06 -16.86
CA ALA A 47 -8.80 3.87 -16.59
C ALA A 47 -7.34 4.09 -17.03
N ARG A 48 -7.11 4.68 -18.22
CA ARG A 48 -5.77 5.06 -18.68
C ARG A 48 -5.11 6.13 -17.80
N CYS A 49 -5.89 7.07 -17.28
CA CYS A 49 -5.36 8.06 -16.34
C CYS A 49 -4.88 7.40 -15.05
N PHE A 50 -5.62 6.45 -14.48
CA PHE A 50 -5.20 5.69 -13.31
C PHE A 50 -3.92 4.91 -13.56
N LEU A 51 -3.83 4.26 -14.72
CA LEU A 51 -2.63 3.55 -15.13
C LEU A 51 -1.41 4.49 -15.18
N ARG A 52 -1.52 5.62 -15.89
CA ARG A 52 -0.43 6.60 -16.00
C ARG A 52 -0.02 7.21 -14.67
N ILE A 53 -0.98 7.47 -13.76
CA ILE A 53 -0.70 7.95 -12.40
C ILE A 53 0.12 6.91 -11.63
N SER A 54 -0.30 5.65 -11.68
CA SER A 54 0.36 4.55 -10.98
C SER A 54 1.74 4.24 -11.56
N GLU A 55 1.87 4.20 -12.89
CA GLU A 55 3.16 4.06 -13.56
C GLU A 55 4.11 5.20 -13.20
N GLY A 56 3.65 6.46 -13.30
CA GLY A 56 4.45 7.61 -12.93
C GLY A 56 4.92 7.57 -11.47
N LEU A 57 4.07 7.05 -10.57
CA LEU A 57 4.43 6.84 -9.18
C LEU A 57 5.46 5.72 -9.01
N SER A 58 5.35 4.62 -9.76
CA SER A 58 6.25 3.46 -9.67
C SER A 58 7.70 3.77 -10.04
N HIS A 59 7.93 4.82 -10.82
CA HIS A 59 9.26 5.28 -11.21
C HIS A 59 9.96 6.17 -10.16
N LYS A 60 9.28 6.50 -9.05
CA LYS A 60 9.94 7.25 -7.98
C LYS A 60 11.00 6.39 -7.27
N SER A 61 12.03 7.03 -6.73
CA SER A 61 13.16 6.37 -6.04
C SER A 61 12.72 5.37 -4.98
N ASN A 62 11.58 5.61 -4.32
CA ASN A 62 11.04 4.74 -3.28
C ASN A 62 10.51 3.40 -3.82
N PHE A 63 10.16 3.32 -5.11
CA PHE A 63 9.45 2.18 -5.68
C PHE A 63 10.19 1.52 -6.85
N VAL A 64 11.11 2.22 -7.51
CA VAL A 64 11.77 1.77 -8.75
C VAL A 64 12.57 0.47 -8.60
N ARG A 65 13.02 0.14 -7.39
CA ARG A 65 13.88 -1.03 -7.12
C ARG A 65 13.15 -2.32 -6.82
N TYR A 66 11.81 -2.30 -6.76
CA TYR A 66 11.04 -3.51 -6.48
C TYR A 66 10.85 -4.34 -7.75
N THR A 67 11.09 -5.65 -7.66
CA THR A 67 10.92 -6.60 -8.78
C THR A 67 9.46 -6.78 -9.18
N TYR A 68 8.55 -6.64 -8.22
CA TYR A 68 7.08 -6.73 -8.39
C TYR A 68 6.41 -5.36 -8.63
N ARG A 69 7.13 -4.47 -9.37
CA ARG A 69 6.64 -3.11 -9.66
C ARG A 69 5.38 -3.11 -10.51
N GLU A 70 5.26 -4.04 -11.45
CA GLU A 70 4.09 -4.16 -12.33
C GLU A 70 2.84 -4.56 -11.53
N GLU A 71 2.97 -5.50 -10.61
CA GLU A 71 1.88 -5.89 -9.72
C GLU A 71 1.48 -4.75 -8.79
N MET A 72 2.43 -3.93 -8.32
CA MET A 72 2.13 -2.72 -7.55
C MET A 72 1.27 -1.75 -8.37
N VAL A 73 1.59 -1.55 -9.65
CA VAL A 73 0.82 -0.70 -10.56
C VAL A 73 -0.59 -1.25 -10.76
N MET A 74 -0.73 -2.55 -11.01
CA MET A 74 -2.04 -3.19 -11.20
C MET A 74 -2.90 -3.13 -9.93
N ASP A 75 -2.33 -3.40 -8.77
CA ASP A 75 -3.03 -3.25 -7.47
C ASP A 75 -3.49 -1.80 -7.26
N ALA A 76 -2.71 -0.83 -7.65
CA ALA A 76 -3.09 0.58 -7.53
C ALA A 76 -4.25 0.95 -8.48
N VAL A 77 -4.21 0.50 -9.72
CA VAL A 77 -5.30 0.70 -10.68
C VAL A 77 -6.60 0.08 -10.16
N GLU A 78 -6.56 -1.16 -9.68
CA GLU A 78 -7.71 -1.83 -9.09
C GLU A 78 -8.30 -1.03 -7.90
N ASN A 79 -7.43 -0.54 -7.01
CA ASN A 79 -7.88 0.27 -5.87
C ASN A 79 -8.46 1.63 -6.31
N CYS A 80 -7.93 2.26 -7.35
CA CYS A 80 -8.48 3.49 -7.92
C CYS A 80 -9.86 3.25 -8.55
N LEU A 81 -10.04 2.14 -9.28
CA LEU A 81 -11.33 1.75 -9.86
C LEU A 81 -12.40 1.51 -8.78
N LYS A 82 -12.03 0.90 -7.66
CA LYS A 82 -12.95 0.73 -6.52
C LYS A 82 -13.25 2.05 -5.80
N ALA A 83 -12.26 2.92 -5.69
CA ALA A 83 -12.38 4.17 -4.95
C ALA A 83 -13.19 5.24 -5.69
N ILE A 84 -13.25 5.21 -7.03
CA ILE A 84 -14.00 6.21 -7.80
C ILE A 84 -15.50 6.18 -7.52
N GLU A 85 -16.06 5.02 -7.17
CA GLU A 85 -17.46 4.85 -6.82
C GLU A 85 -17.89 5.64 -5.57
N ASN A 86 -16.93 5.90 -4.69
CA ASN A 86 -17.11 6.61 -3.42
C ASN A 86 -16.42 7.98 -3.41
N TYR A 87 -16.02 8.48 -4.58
CA TYR A 87 -15.36 9.77 -4.69
C TYR A 87 -16.32 10.92 -4.38
N ASN A 88 -15.99 11.72 -3.36
CA ASN A 88 -16.80 12.86 -2.97
C ASN A 88 -16.38 14.12 -3.76
N ILE A 89 -17.25 14.58 -4.66
CA ILE A 89 -17.03 15.75 -5.51
C ILE A 89 -16.91 17.04 -4.66
N GLU A 90 -17.72 17.19 -3.60
CA GLU A 90 -17.74 18.39 -2.76
C GLU A 90 -16.47 18.50 -1.93
N ALA A 91 -15.97 17.41 -1.37
CA ALA A 91 -14.68 17.39 -0.68
C ALA A 91 -13.52 17.69 -1.63
N ALA A 92 -13.63 17.26 -2.88
CA ALA A 92 -12.64 17.49 -3.92
C ALA A 92 -12.58 18.95 -4.39
N THR A 93 -13.71 19.66 -4.45
CA THR A 93 -13.72 21.11 -4.74
C THR A 93 -13.00 21.92 -3.68
N ARG A 94 -13.00 21.48 -2.43
CA ARG A 94 -12.33 22.13 -1.30
C ARG A 94 -10.82 21.80 -1.23
N THR A 95 -10.41 20.58 -1.57
CA THR A 95 -9.00 20.13 -1.54
C THR A 95 -8.35 20.07 -2.91
N GLY A 96 -9.14 20.20 -3.93
CA GLY A 96 -8.78 20.71 -5.26
C GLY A 96 -8.11 19.79 -6.22
N LYS A 97 -8.10 18.46 -6.24
CA LYS A 97 -7.65 17.76 -7.48
C LYS A 97 -7.82 16.23 -7.37
N PRO A 98 -8.65 15.62 -8.25
CA PRO A 98 -8.77 14.15 -8.35
C PRO A 98 -7.43 13.44 -8.47
N ASN A 99 -6.47 14.03 -9.21
CA ASN A 99 -5.13 13.48 -9.38
C ASN A 99 -4.40 13.26 -8.05
N ALA A 100 -4.47 14.21 -7.10
CA ALA A 100 -3.83 14.05 -5.78
C ALA A 100 -4.48 12.93 -4.97
N TYR A 101 -5.81 12.82 -5.01
CA TYR A 101 -6.57 11.79 -4.34
C TYR A 101 -6.20 10.39 -4.85
N PHE A 102 -6.23 10.18 -6.18
CA PHE A 102 -5.89 8.89 -6.78
C PHE A 102 -4.40 8.56 -6.67
N THR A 103 -3.51 9.56 -6.69
CA THR A 103 -2.09 9.34 -6.37
C THR A 103 -1.89 8.84 -4.95
N GLN A 104 -2.65 9.35 -3.98
CA GLN A 104 -2.60 8.88 -2.60
C GLN A 104 -3.11 7.45 -2.46
N ILE A 105 -4.19 7.09 -3.16
CA ILE A 105 -4.70 5.71 -3.19
C ILE A 105 -3.65 4.76 -3.77
N SER A 106 -3.02 5.14 -4.89
CA SER A 106 -1.95 4.36 -5.52
C SER A 106 -0.76 4.19 -4.57
N TRP A 107 -0.38 5.24 -3.84
CA TRP A 107 0.67 5.18 -2.82
C TRP A 107 0.38 4.14 -1.74
N TYR A 108 -0.82 4.16 -1.16
CA TYR A 108 -1.20 3.18 -0.14
C TYR A 108 -1.34 1.76 -0.70
N ALA A 109 -1.75 1.60 -1.95
CA ALA A 109 -1.75 0.29 -2.61
C ALA A 109 -0.34 -0.27 -2.73
N PHE A 110 0.64 0.55 -3.10
CA PHE A 110 2.05 0.18 -3.17
C PHE A 110 2.60 -0.25 -1.80
N LEU A 111 2.33 0.53 -0.76
CA LEU A 111 2.77 0.16 0.60
C LEU A 111 2.16 -1.17 1.07
N ARG A 112 0.88 -1.42 0.75
CA ARG A 112 0.23 -2.70 1.07
C ARG A 112 0.86 -3.87 0.33
N ARG A 113 1.18 -3.72 -0.97
CA ARG A 113 1.88 -4.77 -1.74
C ARG A 113 3.25 -5.03 -1.15
N ILE A 114 4.05 -4.01 -0.86
CA ILE A 114 5.36 -4.15 -0.23
C ILE A 114 5.27 -4.92 1.09
N ALA A 115 4.31 -4.57 1.94
CA ALA A 115 4.09 -5.26 3.21
C ALA A 115 3.69 -6.74 3.01
N LYS A 116 2.83 -7.02 2.01
CA LYS A 116 2.43 -8.37 1.65
C LYS A 116 3.62 -9.21 1.17
N GLU A 117 4.43 -8.66 0.26
CA GLU A 117 5.62 -9.36 -0.26
C GLU A 117 6.67 -9.62 0.81
N LYS A 118 6.93 -8.64 1.70
CA LYS A 118 7.81 -8.85 2.86
C LYS A 118 7.31 -9.98 3.74
N LYS A 119 6.01 -9.99 4.06
CA LYS A 119 5.42 -11.06 4.86
C LYS A 119 5.56 -12.44 4.18
N GLN A 120 5.37 -12.49 2.86
CA GLN A 120 5.58 -13.74 2.10
C GLN A 120 7.04 -14.21 2.13
N GLN A 121 7.98 -13.28 1.98
CA GLN A 121 9.41 -13.58 2.11
C GLN A 121 9.75 -14.12 3.50
N ASP A 122 9.22 -13.49 4.56
CA ASP A 122 9.44 -13.94 5.95
C ASP A 122 8.86 -15.36 6.18
N ILE A 123 7.68 -15.64 5.62
CA ILE A 123 7.08 -16.99 5.69
C ILE A 123 7.95 -18.01 4.96
N LYS A 124 8.39 -17.69 3.74
CA LYS A 124 9.27 -18.57 2.95
C LYS A 124 10.59 -18.85 3.69
N MET A 125 11.18 -17.82 4.29
CA MET A 125 12.42 -17.97 5.06
C MET A 125 12.22 -18.85 6.29
N LYS A 126 11.11 -18.67 7.03
CA LYS A 126 10.78 -19.51 8.18
C LYS A 126 10.55 -20.97 7.77
N PHE A 127 9.87 -21.19 6.66
CA PHE A 127 9.64 -22.54 6.12
C PHE A 127 10.94 -23.22 5.70
N ILE A 128 11.79 -22.55 4.94
CA ILE A 128 13.11 -23.06 4.54
C ILE A 128 13.93 -23.42 5.78
N ALA A 129 13.89 -22.58 6.81
CA ALA A 129 14.63 -22.84 8.04
C ALA A 129 14.16 -24.08 8.79
N GLN A 130 12.87 -24.37 8.77
CA GLN A 130 12.32 -25.54 9.44
C GLN A 130 12.58 -26.84 8.67
N SER A 131 12.48 -26.79 7.32
CA SER A 131 12.59 -27.98 6.48
C SER A 131 14.04 -28.34 6.11
N THR A 132 14.94 -27.36 6.03
CA THR A 132 16.28 -27.59 5.44
C THR A 132 17.37 -27.77 6.50
N ILE A 133 17.15 -27.33 7.74
CA ILE A 133 18.16 -27.48 8.80
C ILE A 133 18.29 -28.96 9.19
N GLU A 134 17.21 -29.73 9.23
CA GLU A 134 17.23 -31.15 9.56
C GLU A 134 17.88 -31.99 8.43
N ASP A 135 17.52 -31.71 7.16
CA ASP A 135 18.05 -32.42 6.00
C ASP A 135 19.55 -32.14 5.72
N PHE A 136 20.02 -30.90 6.01
CA PHE A 136 21.43 -30.53 5.81
C PHE A 136 22.38 -31.01 6.92
N THR A 137 21.86 -31.33 8.10
CA THR A 137 22.68 -31.89 9.19
C THR A 137 22.93 -33.38 9.07
N ASP A 138 22.09 -34.09 8.27
CA ASP A 138 22.21 -35.52 8.04
C ASP A 138 23.07 -35.90 6.82
N VAL A 139 23.57 -34.96 6.04
CA VAL A 139 24.48 -35.26 4.94
C VAL A 139 25.90 -35.42 5.46
N GLU A 140 26.23 -36.63 5.83
CA GLU A 140 27.59 -37.14 6.02
C GLU A 140 28.37 -37.02 4.69
N SER A 141 28.91 -35.87 4.35
CA SER A 141 29.86 -35.75 3.26
C SER A 141 31.06 -34.97 3.69
N GLY A 142 32.11 -35.70 4.14
CA GLY A 142 33.43 -35.14 4.33
C GLY A 142 34.01 -34.55 3.06
N GLY A 143 33.99 -33.24 2.95
CA GLY A 143 34.55 -32.54 1.80
C GLY A 143 34.37 -31.02 1.90
N VAL A 144 35.01 -30.27 1.00
CA VAL A 144 35.01 -28.80 0.90
C VAL A 144 33.59 -28.19 0.83
N GLY A 145 32.56 -29.01 0.56
CA GLY A 145 31.14 -28.59 0.54
C GLY A 145 30.54 -28.33 1.92
N GLU A 146 31.07 -28.95 2.98
CA GLU A 146 30.55 -28.86 4.35
C GLU A 146 30.67 -27.43 4.92
N SER A 147 31.80 -26.77 4.69
CA SER A 147 32.01 -25.39 5.14
C SER A 147 31.09 -24.37 4.47
N VAL A 148 30.76 -24.56 3.18
CA VAL A 148 29.85 -23.68 2.44
C VAL A 148 28.40 -23.91 2.88
N GLY A 149 28.00 -25.16 3.09
CA GLY A 149 26.69 -25.54 3.61
C GLY A 149 26.44 -24.97 5.00
N GLN A 150 27.39 -25.14 5.94
CA GLN A 150 27.29 -24.57 7.28
C GLN A 150 27.21 -23.04 7.28
N HIS A 151 28.03 -22.33 6.51
CA HIS A 151 27.95 -20.88 6.40
C HIS A 151 26.61 -20.42 5.87
N PHE A 152 25.99 -21.13 4.92
CA PHE A 152 24.67 -20.85 4.43
C PHE A 152 23.58 -21.05 5.51
N VAL A 153 23.64 -22.14 6.24
CA VAL A 153 22.73 -22.45 7.37
C VAL A 153 22.86 -21.38 8.47
N ASP A 154 24.05 -20.97 8.83
CA ASP A 154 24.29 -19.94 9.85
C ASP A 154 23.78 -18.57 9.39
N THR A 155 23.95 -18.24 8.11
CA THR A 155 23.40 -17.01 7.53
C THR A 155 21.87 -17.02 7.56
N LEU A 156 21.23 -18.18 7.27
CA LEU A 156 19.78 -18.33 7.37
C LEU A 156 19.31 -18.20 8.82
N LYS A 157 19.94 -18.89 9.77
CA LYS A 157 19.64 -18.79 11.20
C LYS A 157 19.69 -17.33 11.68
N SER A 158 20.77 -16.62 11.37
CA SER A 158 20.96 -15.21 11.73
C SER A 158 19.82 -14.32 11.17
N ARG A 159 19.42 -14.53 9.92
CA ARG A 159 18.29 -13.80 9.32
C ARG A 159 16.96 -14.10 9.99
N ILE A 160 16.73 -15.37 10.35
CA ILE A 160 15.51 -15.79 11.06
C ILE A 160 15.43 -15.17 12.43
N ASP A 161 16.53 -15.16 13.16
CA ASP A 161 16.57 -14.53 14.49
C ASP A 161 16.35 -13.03 14.40
N THR A 162 16.89 -12.37 13.38
CA THR A 162 16.60 -10.96 13.09
C THR A 162 15.12 -10.72 12.80
N ILE A 163 14.47 -11.63 12.06
CA ILE A 163 13.02 -11.54 11.78
C ILE A 163 12.22 -11.75 13.05
N LYS A 164 12.58 -12.76 13.89
CA LYS A 164 11.90 -13.01 15.17
C LYS A 164 11.99 -11.82 16.12
N VAL A 165 13.17 -11.20 16.23
CA VAL A 165 13.37 -10.00 17.06
C VAL A 165 12.48 -8.86 16.57
N LYS A 166 12.46 -8.56 15.28
CA LYS A 166 11.60 -7.53 14.70
C LYS A 166 10.11 -7.82 14.89
N ASP A 167 9.69 -9.09 14.76
CA ASP A 167 8.30 -9.49 14.99
C ASP A 167 7.88 -9.27 16.47
N THR A 168 8.80 -9.51 17.43
CA THR A 168 8.54 -9.26 18.85
C THR A 168 8.47 -7.77 19.16
N GLU A 169 9.42 -6.99 18.67
CA GLU A 169 9.43 -5.52 18.80
C GLU A 169 8.15 -4.89 18.22
N MET A 170 7.75 -5.31 17.02
CA MET A 170 6.52 -4.82 16.39
C MET A 170 5.25 -5.18 17.20
N LYS A 171 5.20 -6.37 17.76
CA LYS A 171 4.08 -6.77 18.65
C LYS A 171 4.02 -5.92 19.91
N GLU A 172 5.16 -5.59 20.48
CA GLU A 172 5.24 -4.71 21.67
C GLU A 172 4.82 -3.28 21.34
N ILE A 173 5.26 -2.72 20.21
CA ILE A 173 4.87 -1.39 19.74
C ILE A 173 3.35 -1.34 19.53
N VAL A 174 2.79 -2.29 18.79
CA VAL A 174 1.34 -2.36 18.55
C VAL A 174 0.55 -2.51 19.85
N LYS A 175 1.05 -3.30 20.80
CA LYS A 175 0.43 -3.47 22.13
C LYS A 175 0.46 -2.17 22.93
N ALA A 176 1.59 -1.45 22.88
CA ALA A 176 1.74 -0.16 23.54
C ALA A 176 0.85 0.92 22.94
N GLU A 177 0.74 0.97 21.61
CA GLU A 177 -0.16 1.90 20.91
C GLU A 177 -1.64 1.63 21.22
N ARG A 178 -2.06 0.36 21.21
CA ARG A 178 -3.42 -0.04 21.62
C ARG A 178 -3.73 0.35 23.06
N LYS A 179 -2.75 0.23 23.98
CA LYS A 179 -2.90 0.66 25.37
C LYS A 179 -3.06 2.18 25.46
N LYS A 180 -2.27 2.95 24.71
CA LYS A 180 -2.38 4.42 24.63
C LYS A 180 -3.71 4.87 24.02
N GLN A 181 -4.20 4.19 22.97
CA GLN A 181 -5.51 4.50 22.40
C GLN A 181 -6.65 4.21 23.35
N LYS A 182 -6.61 3.10 24.08
CA LYS A 182 -7.62 2.79 25.11
C LYS A 182 -7.61 3.81 26.26
N SER A 183 -6.44 4.22 26.75
CA SER A 183 -6.35 5.24 27.80
C SER A 183 -6.85 6.60 27.34
N ARG A 184 -6.61 7.00 26.07
CA ARG A 184 -7.16 8.23 25.49
C ARG A 184 -8.67 8.16 25.31
N ALA A 185 -9.22 7.00 24.89
CA ALA A 185 -10.66 6.81 24.75
C ALA A 185 -11.37 6.88 26.10
N VAL A 186 -10.77 6.33 27.17
CA VAL A 186 -11.31 6.42 28.54
C VAL A 186 -11.23 7.86 29.08
N ALA A 187 -10.13 8.59 28.80
CA ALA A 187 -10.01 9.99 29.21
C ALA A 187 -11.04 10.89 28.50
N ASN A 188 -11.31 10.66 27.22
CA ASN A 188 -12.33 11.41 26.48
C ASN A 188 -13.77 11.03 26.85
N SER A 189 -14.03 9.84 27.40
CA SER A 189 -15.36 9.46 27.85
C SER A 189 -15.70 9.94 29.29
N GLY A 190 -14.68 10.37 30.03
CA GLY A 190 -14.86 10.94 31.37
C GLY A 190 -15.21 12.44 31.42
N ASP A 191 -15.13 13.13 30.28
CA ASP A 191 -15.35 14.59 30.22
C ASP A 191 -16.73 14.99 29.65
N SER A 192 -17.66 14.05 29.54
CA SER A 192 -19.04 14.31 29.12
C SER A 192 -20.07 14.11 30.23
N ASP A 193 -19.76 14.60 31.40
CA ASP A 193 -20.79 14.70 32.45
C ASP A 193 -21.58 16.01 32.25
N LEU A 194 -22.60 15.93 31.40
CA LEU A 194 -23.58 16.99 31.13
C LEU A 194 -24.57 17.20 32.31
N SER A 195 -24.26 16.70 33.49
CA SER A 195 -25.12 16.83 34.70
C SER A 195 -25.01 18.17 35.41
N GLU A 196 -24.07 19.05 35.06
CA GLU A 196 -23.91 20.39 35.66
C GLU A 196 -24.59 21.56 34.95
N ILE A 197 -25.33 21.34 33.86
CA ILE A 197 -25.97 22.42 33.07
C ILE A 197 -27.49 22.51 33.32
N LEU A 198 -28.06 21.66 34.16
CA LEU A 198 -29.49 21.68 34.52
C LEU A 198 -29.70 21.76 36.04
N GLY A 199 -28.99 22.68 36.67
CA GLY A 199 -29.25 23.12 38.03
C GLY A 199 -29.62 24.59 38.11
#